data_823fc4b7229c13519928c3798fac467e
#
_entry.id   823fc4b7229c13519928c3798fac467e
#
_cell.length_a   1.000
_cell.length_b   1.000
_cell.length_c   1.000
_cell.angle_alpha   90.00
_cell.angle_beta   90.00
_cell.angle_gamma   90.00
#
_symmetry.space_group_name_H-M   'P 1'
#
loop_
_entity.id
_entity.type
_entity.pdbx_description
1 polymer ?
#
loop_
_entity_poly.entity_id
_entity_poly.type
_entity_poly.pdbx_seq_one_letter_code
_entity_poly.pdbx_strand_id
1 'polypeptide(L)'
;MSTKTPLPPAVPPSWPDLAGRIVEDAAGRHHRLPVRVYFEDTDFAQVVYHASYVRWCERGRSDFLRLLGTDARRLIDGSESVEPAAFVVRRMNMDFIRPGRIDDVLEVVTRVKELGGASVTLTQTIERDGQRLFEAEVVVVLVAVSGKPLRLSTAIRAAFGRHEPGGGG
;
A
#
# COMPACT_ATOMS: atom_id res chain seq x y z
N MET A 1 -20.07 52.09 1.82
CA MET A 1 -19.21 51.49 0.79
C MET A 1 -18.46 50.35 1.43
N SER A 2 -18.84 49.12 1.17
CA SER A 2 -18.21 47.93 1.77
C SER A 2 -17.01 47.54 0.87
N THR A 3 -15.80 47.76 1.33
CA THR A 3 -14.59 47.33 0.62
C THR A 3 -14.44 45.83 0.75
N LYS A 4 -14.84 45.12 -0.28
CA LYS A 4 -14.59 43.68 -0.39
C LYS A 4 -13.09 43.45 -0.50
N THR A 5 -12.47 42.91 0.55
CA THR A 5 -11.05 42.49 0.50
C THR A 5 -10.88 41.49 -0.65
N PRO A 6 -9.99 41.73 -1.62
CA PRO A 6 -9.75 40.78 -2.70
C PRO A 6 -9.24 39.47 -2.12
N LEU A 7 -9.81 38.36 -2.61
CA LEU A 7 -9.29 37.01 -2.30
C LEU A 7 -7.83 36.91 -2.71
N PRO A 8 -6.98 36.29 -1.91
CA PRO A 8 -5.59 36.03 -2.31
C PRO A 8 -5.58 35.24 -3.62
N PRO A 9 -4.56 35.45 -4.48
CA PRO A 9 -4.45 34.71 -5.73
C PRO A 9 -4.47 33.20 -5.44
N ALA A 10 -5.28 32.46 -6.19
CA ALA A 10 -5.31 31.01 -6.08
C ALA A 10 -3.90 30.48 -6.35
N VAL A 11 -3.26 29.95 -5.32
CA VAL A 11 -2.03 29.18 -5.50
C VAL A 11 -2.44 28.00 -6.39
N PRO A 12 -1.81 27.81 -7.56
CA PRO A 12 -2.11 26.65 -8.39
C PRO A 12 -1.85 25.41 -7.52
N PRO A 13 -2.79 24.46 -7.46
CA PRO A 13 -2.60 23.28 -6.66
C PRO A 13 -1.42 22.48 -7.21
N SER A 14 -0.24 22.65 -6.65
CA SER A 14 0.80 21.66 -6.77
C SER A 14 0.41 20.53 -5.80
N TRP A 15 -0.45 19.64 -6.25
CA TRP A 15 -0.67 18.41 -5.53
C TRP A 15 0.62 17.61 -5.68
N PRO A 16 1.48 17.54 -4.64
CA PRO A 16 2.54 16.57 -4.66
C PRO A 16 1.87 15.23 -4.85
N ASP A 17 2.50 14.36 -5.57
CA ASP A 17 2.06 13.00 -5.79
C ASP A 17 1.42 12.47 -4.50
N LEU A 18 0.14 12.10 -4.56
CA LEU A 18 -0.59 11.52 -3.43
C LEU A 18 -0.09 10.12 -3.08
N ALA A 19 0.91 9.64 -3.82
CA ALA A 19 1.59 8.39 -3.60
C ALA A 19 2.37 8.38 -2.29
N GLY A 20 2.52 7.21 -1.76
CA GLY A 20 3.50 6.92 -0.74
C GLY A 20 4.94 7.06 -1.26
N ARG A 21 5.88 6.63 -0.47
CA ARG A 21 7.32 6.72 -0.76
C ARG A 21 8.00 5.40 -0.49
N ILE A 22 9.02 5.10 -1.30
CA ILE A 22 10.00 4.08 -0.93
C ILE A 22 11.01 4.74 0.01
N VAL A 23 11.19 4.16 1.17
CA VAL A 23 12.15 4.57 2.21
C VAL A 23 13.14 3.46 2.44
N GLU A 24 14.33 3.82 2.89
CA GLU A 24 15.37 2.88 3.30
C GLU A 24 15.82 3.21 4.73
N ASP A 25 15.78 2.21 5.60
CA ASP A 25 16.24 2.30 6.98
C ASP A 25 17.05 1.05 7.36
N ALA A 26 17.42 0.91 8.63
CA ALA A 26 18.16 -0.25 9.13
C ALA A 26 17.42 -1.59 8.90
N ALA A 27 16.12 -1.57 8.69
CA ALA A 27 15.31 -2.76 8.37
C ALA A 27 15.15 -2.98 6.86
N GLY A 28 15.86 -2.21 6.01
CA GLY A 28 15.85 -2.30 4.55
C GLY A 28 14.85 -1.39 3.87
N ARG A 29 14.72 -1.58 2.55
CA ARG A 29 13.82 -0.78 1.71
C ARG A 29 12.38 -1.20 1.89
N HIS A 30 11.49 -0.23 2.05
CA HIS A 30 10.06 -0.47 2.23
C HIS A 30 9.23 0.72 1.74
N HIS A 31 7.94 0.48 1.61
CA HIS A 31 6.98 1.50 1.21
C HIS A 31 6.25 2.07 2.43
N ARG A 32 6.02 3.40 2.43
CA ARG A 32 5.19 4.12 3.39
C ARG A 32 4.14 4.96 2.69
N LEU A 33 2.89 4.84 3.12
CA LEU A 33 1.77 5.63 2.62
C LEU A 33 1.07 6.32 3.79
N PRO A 34 1.07 7.66 3.86
CA PRO A 34 0.30 8.36 4.88
C PRO A 34 -1.21 8.28 4.56
N VAL A 35 -1.99 8.06 5.60
CA VAL A 35 -3.47 8.10 5.53
C VAL A 35 -4.00 8.90 6.71
N ARG A 36 -5.03 9.73 6.47
CA ARG A 36 -5.77 10.40 7.52
C ARG A 36 -7.03 9.62 7.83
N VAL A 37 -7.37 9.53 9.10
CA VAL A 37 -8.63 8.96 9.56
C VAL A 37 -9.73 10.00 9.43
N TYR A 38 -10.74 9.72 8.62
CA TYR A 38 -11.93 10.53 8.48
C TYR A 38 -13.11 9.94 9.26
N PHE A 39 -14.21 10.67 9.38
CA PHE A 39 -15.41 10.22 10.09
C PHE A 39 -15.95 8.90 9.51
N GLU A 40 -15.94 8.75 8.18
CA GLU A 40 -16.35 7.51 7.48
C GLU A 40 -15.52 6.27 7.81
N ASP A 41 -14.32 6.46 8.37
CA ASP A 41 -13.43 5.36 8.76
C ASP A 41 -13.71 4.83 10.16
N THR A 42 -14.56 5.50 10.93
CA THR A 42 -14.83 5.17 12.33
C THR A 42 -16.18 4.49 12.51
N ASP A 43 -16.35 3.81 13.62
CA ASP A 43 -17.62 3.22 14.04
C ASP A 43 -18.26 4.01 15.21
N PHE A 44 -19.39 3.50 15.72
CA PHE A 44 -20.10 4.15 16.81
C PHE A 44 -19.28 4.23 18.11
N ALA A 45 -18.24 3.40 18.28
CA ALA A 45 -17.31 3.45 19.40
C ALA A 45 -16.24 4.54 19.24
N GLN A 46 -16.29 5.33 18.15
CA GLN A 46 -15.37 6.43 17.82
C GLN A 46 -13.92 5.96 17.62
N VAL A 47 -13.75 4.72 17.22
CA VAL A 47 -12.48 4.15 16.82
C VAL A 47 -12.54 3.72 15.37
N VAL A 48 -11.39 3.57 14.74
CA VAL A 48 -11.30 3.11 13.35
C VAL A 48 -11.95 1.74 13.22
N TYR A 49 -12.92 1.66 12.30
CA TYR A 49 -13.60 0.41 11.96
C TYR A 49 -12.60 -0.59 11.36
N HIS A 50 -12.64 -1.82 11.81
CA HIS A 50 -11.64 -2.82 11.46
C HIS A 50 -11.42 -2.99 9.95
N ALA A 51 -12.48 -2.87 9.12
CA ALA A 51 -12.36 -2.98 7.67
C ALA A 51 -11.59 -1.80 7.03
N SER A 52 -11.49 -0.64 7.69
CA SER A 52 -10.72 0.50 7.20
C SER A 52 -9.22 0.17 7.17
N TYR A 53 -8.71 -0.56 8.17
CA TYR A 53 -7.32 -1.04 8.15
C TYR A 53 -7.02 -1.92 6.93
N VAL A 54 -7.95 -2.82 6.58
CA VAL A 54 -7.81 -3.71 5.41
C VAL A 54 -7.81 -2.90 4.10
N ARG A 55 -8.70 -1.90 3.99
CA ARG A 55 -8.74 -0.99 2.82
C ARG A 55 -7.45 -0.19 2.68
N TRP A 56 -6.89 0.31 3.78
CA TRP A 56 -5.62 1.04 3.74
C TRP A 56 -4.45 0.13 3.39
N CYS A 57 -4.44 -1.10 3.88
CA CYS A 57 -3.47 -2.11 3.45
C CYS A 57 -3.54 -2.38 1.94
N GLU A 58 -4.75 -2.45 1.37
CA GLU A 58 -4.93 -2.59 -0.08
C GLU A 58 -4.35 -1.39 -0.82
N ARG A 59 -4.69 -0.15 -0.40
CA ARG A 59 -4.11 1.08 -0.97
C ARG A 59 -2.59 1.08 -0.91
N GLY A 60 -2.01 0.66 0.23
CA GLY A 60 -0.56 0.54 0.41
C GLY A 60 0.07 -0.44 -0.59
N ARG A 61 -0.54 -1.59 -0.81
CA ARG A 61 -0.06 -2.58 -1.81
C ARG A 61 -0.15 -2.06 -3.24
N SER A 62 -1.28 -1.45 -3.60
CA SER A 62 -1.50 -0.89 -4.93
C SER A 62 -0.54 0.25 -5.23
N ASP A 63 -0.32 1.14 -4.26
CA ASP A 63 0.62 2.24 -4.41
C ASP A 63 2.07 1.74 -4.47
N PHE A 64 2.43 0.77 -3.65
CA PHE A 64 3.75 0.12 -3.71
C PHE A 64 4.01 -0.51 -5.08
N LEU A 65 3.05 -1.28 -5.62
CA LEU A 65 3.17 -1.89 -6.94
C LEU A 65 3.40 -0.83 -8.03
N ARG A 66 2.66 0.28 -7.98
CA ARG A 66 2.81 1.40 -8.90
C ARG A 66 4.23 2.02 -8.83
N LEU A 67 4.76 2.22 -7.62
CA LEU A 67 6.12 2.76 -7.43
C LEU A 67 7.22 1.78 -7.86
N LEU A 68 6.93 0.49 -7.93
CA LEU A 68 7.83 -0.51 -8.51
C LEU A 68 7.87 -0.47 -10.06
N GLY A 69 7.03 0.36 -10.67
CA GLY A 69 6.91 0.49 -12.13
C GLY A 69 5.95 -0.51 -12.76
N THR A 70 5.28 -1.33 -11.96
CA THR A 70 4.27 -2.29 -12.39
C THR A 70 2.94 -1.88 -11.80
N ASP A 71 2.01 -1.41 -12.61
CA ASP A 71 0.67 -1.06 -12.13
C ASP A 71 -0.38 -2.10 -12.52
N ALA A 72 -1.54 -2.02 -11.85
CA ALA A 72 -2.63 -2.97 -12.11
C ALA A 72 -3.13 -2.94 -13.55
N ARG A 73 -3.05 -1.80 -14.25
CA ARG A 73 -3.47 -1.68 -15.66
C ARG A 73 -2.56 -2.49 -16.57
N ARG A 74 -1.24 -2.36 -16.40
CA ARG A 74 -0.24 -3.10 -17.19
C ARG A 74 -0.31 -4.60 -16.97
N LEU A 75 -0.68 -5.02 -15.77
CA LEU A 75 -0.94 -6.44 -15.51
C LEU A 75 -2.21 -6.91 -16.20
N ILE A 76 -3.31 -6.12 -16.12
CA ILE A 76 -4.61 -6.47 -16.68
C ILE A 76 -4.58 -6.44 -18.22
N ASP A 77 -3.84 -5.51 -18.84
CA ASP A 77 -3.71 -5.46 -20.31
C ASP A 77 -2.68 -6.43 -20.89
N GLY A 78 -1.95 -7.15 -20.03
CA GLY A 78 -0.97 -8.16 -20.42
C GLY A 78 0.40 -7.61 -20.83
N SER A 79 0.67 -6.30 -20.66
CA SER A 79 1.97 -5.71 -21.01
C SER A 79 3.11 -6.09 -20.04
N GLU A 80 2.78 -6.57 -18.85
CA GLU A 80 3.74 -6.98 -17.81
C GLU A 80 3.76 -8.49 -17.53
N SER A 81 2.87 -9.25 -18.16
CA SER A 81 2.73 -10.70 -17.98
C SER A 81 2.47 -11.39 -19.32
N VAL A 82 2.64 -12.70 -19.37
CA VAL A 82 2.40 -13.52 -20.59
C VAL A 82 0.93 -13.42 -21.07
N GLU A 83 0.03 -13.16 -20.15
CA GLU A 83 -1.41 -12.96 -20.39
C GLU A 83 -1.97 -11.97 -19.37
N PRO A 84 -3.14 -11.36 -19.61
CA PRO A 84 -3.81 -10.48 -18.65
C PRO A 84 -3.91 -11.13 -17.27
N ALA A 85 -3.46 -10.43 -16.24
CA ALA A 85 -3.32 -10.97 -14.89
C ALA A 85 -3.58 -9.90 -13.82
N ALA A 86 -3.76 -10.34 -12.59
CA ALA A 86 -3.86 -9.47 -11.42
C ALA A 86 -3.26 -10.15 -10.19
N PHE A 87 -2.79 -9.34 -9.23
CA PHE A 87 -2.50 -9.84 -7.90
C PHE A 87 -3.80 -9.97 -7.10
N VAL A 88 -4.03 -11.15 -6.55
CA VAL A 88 -5.17 -11.42 -5.67
C VAL A 88 -4.68 -11.81 -4.28
N VAL A 89 -5.40 -11.40 -3.25
CA VAL A 89 -5.11 -11.81 -1.87
C VAL A 89 -5.56 -13.26 -1.70
N ARG A 90 -4.61 -14.13 -1.36
CA ARG A 90 -4.89 -15.54 -1.04
C ARG A 90 -5.11 -15.75 0.45
N ARG A 91 -4.35 -15.06 1.30
CA ARG A 91 -4.43 -15.17 2.75
C ARG A 91 -4.00 -13.86 3.39
N MET A 92 -4.64 -13.54 4.50
CA MET A 92 -4.29 -12.39 5.32
C MET A 92 -4.48 -12.78 6.79
N ASN A 93 -3.38 -12.74 7.57
CA ASN A 93 -3.39 -12.88 9.01
C ASN A 93 -3.24 -11.49 9.60
N MET A 94 -4.07 -11.12 10.57
CA MET A 94 -4.16 -9.75 11.06
C MET A 94 -4.25 -9.70 12.57
N ASP A 95 -3.58 -8.70 13.17
CA ASP A 95 -3.66 -8.37 14.58
C ASP A 95 -3.99 -6.89 14.77
N PHE A 96 -5.05 -6.60 15.52
CA PHE A 96 -5.49 -5.26 15.88
C PHE A 96 -4.94 -4.96 17.29
N ILE A 97 -3.90 -4.12 17.35
CA ILE A 97 -3.09 -3.94 18.57
C ILE A 97 -3.58 -2.74 19.38
N ARG A 98 -3.89 -1.62 18.69
CA ARG A 98 -4.38 -0.38 19.31
C ARG A 98 -5.37 0.33 18.40
N PRO A 99 -6.36 1.03 18.93
CA PRO A 99 -7.31 1.75 18.10
C PRO A 99 -6.71 3.02 17.51
N GLY A 100 -6.98 3.26 16.24
CA GLY A 100 -6.90 4.60 15.63
C GLY A 100 -8.17 5.39 15.91
N ARG A 101 -8.09 6.72 15.84
CA ARG A 101 -9.20 7.65 16.08
C ARG A 101 -9.33 8.65 14.94
N ILE A 102 -10.47 9.32 14.88
CA ILE A 102 -10.70 10.43 13.93
C ILE A 102 -9.56 11.45 14.01
N ASP A 103 -9.20 12.03 12.87
CA ASP A 103 -8.11 12.99 12.67
C ASP A 103 -6.68 12.43 12.88
N ASP A 104 -6.51 11.21 13.33
CA ASP A 104 -5.18 10.60 13.35
C ASP A 104 -4.57 10.61 11.92
N VAL A 105 -3.28 10.89 11.86
CA VAL A 105 -2.47 10.64 10.68
C VAL A 105 -1.70 9.36 10.92
N LEU A 106 -1.97 8.36 10.10
CA LEU A 106 -1.40 7.03 10.19
C LEU A 106 -0.46 6.79 8.99
N GLU A 107 0.49 5.90 9.15
CA GLU A 107 1.35 5.43 8.07
C GLU A 107 1.12 3.95 7.82
N VAL A 108 0.76 3.60 6.60
CA VAL A 108 0.73 2.22 6.13
C VAL A 108 2.12 1.86 5.64
N VAL A 109 2.78 0.95 6.32
CA VAL A 109 4.11 0.48 5.97
C VAL A 109 4.00 -0.88 5.32
N THR A 110 4.55 -1.05 4.12
CA THR A 110 4.53 -2.32 3.37
C THR A 110 5.95 -2.79 3.10
N ARG A 111 6.27 -4.01 3.52
CA ARG A 111 7.58 -4.66 3.32
C ARG A 111 7.40 -5.98 2.58
N VAL A 112 8.34 -6.30 1.71
CA VAL A 112 8.44 -7.64 1.13
C VAL A 112 9.06 -8.56 2.18
N LYS A 113 8.40 -9.69 2.45
CA LYS A 113 8.90 -10.72 3.35
C LYS A 113 9.54 -11.86 2.57
N GLU A 114 8.88 -12.30 1.49
CA GLU A 114 9.31 -13.47 0.72
C GLU A 114 8.74 -13.45 -0.69
N LEU A 115 9.53 -13.92 -1.66
CA LEU A 115 9.08 -14.15 -3.05
C LEU A 115 8.97 -15.63 -3.34
N GLY A 116 7.75 -16.10 -3.57
CA GLY A 116 7.47 -17.43 -4.10
C GLY A 116 7.53 -17.50 -5.62
N GLY A 117 7.13 -18.63 -6.21
CA GLY A 117 7.10 -18.81 -7.68
C GLY A 117 6.04 -17.96 -8.37
N ALA A 118 4.85 -17.87 -7.78
CA ALA A 118 3.68 -17.12 -8.26
C ALA A 118 3.14 -16.16 -7.19
N SER A 119 3.78 -16.05 -6.04
CA SER A 119 3.28 -15.32 -4.88
C SER A 119 4.31 -14.36 -4.31
N VAL A 120 3.81 -13.33 -3.64
CA VAL A 120 4.59 -12.42 -2.80
C VAL A 120 3.97 -12.44 -1.42
N THR A 121 4.78 -12.67 -0.39
CA THR A 121 4.39 -12.49 1.01
C THR A 121 4.84 -11.11 1.45
N LEU A 122 3.90 -10.32 1.94
CA LEU A 122 4.13 -8.98 2.44
C LEU A 122 3.84 -8.93 3.94
N THR A 123 4.60 -8.11 4.66
CA THR A 123 4.20 -7.64 5.98
C THR A 123 3.72 -6.21 5.87
N GLN A 124 2.59 -5.91 6.48
CA GLN A 124 2.03 -4.57 6.52
C GLN A 124 1.76 -4.16 7.96
N THR A 125 2.21 -2.98 8.34
CA THR A 125 1.87 -2.38 9.62
C THR A 125 1.16 -1.05 9.39
N ILE A 126 0.32 -0.67 10.33
CA ILE A 126 -0.25 0.67 10.38
C ILE A 126 0.21 1.30 11.68
N GLU A 127 0.85 2.45 11.57
CA GLU A 127 1.58 3.10 12.66
C GLU A 127 1.09 4.54 12.84
N ARG A 128 1.14 5.03 14.07
CA ARG A 128 0.96 6.44 14.43
C ARG A 128 2.18 6.86 15.26
N ASP A 129 2.94 7.83 14.76
CA ASP A 129 4.15 8.36 15.44
C ASP A 129 5.13 7.23 15.81
N GLY A 130 5.33 6.26 14.91
CA GLY A 130 6.17 5.08 15.13
C GLY A 130 5.56 3.99 16.03
N GLN A 131 4.38 4.23 16.61
CA GLN A 131 3.67 3.24 17.41
C GLN A 131 2.77 2.37 16.53
N ARG A 132 2.96 1.06 16.58
CA ARG A 132 2.15 0.10 15.83
C ARG A 132 0.73 0.00 16.39
N LEU A 133 -0.27 0.17 15.50
CA LEU A 133 -1.68 0.02 15.80
C LEU A 133 -2.25 -1.29 15.24
N PHE A 134 -1.70 -1.72 14.10
CA PHE A 134 -2.18 -2.88 13.36
C PHE A 134 -1.01 -3.56 12.66
N GLU A 135 -1.07 -4.86 12.51
CA GLU A 135 -0.14 -5.60 11.66
C GLU A 135 -0.85 -6.71 10.89
N ALA A 136 -0.30 -7.03 9.72
CA ALA A 136 -0.79 -8.12 8.90
C ALA A 136 0.35 -8.80 8.14
N GLU A 137 0.24 -10.11 7.97
CA GLU A 137 0.95 -10.86 6.95
C GLU A 137 -0.02 -11.17 5.82
N VAL A 138 0.35 -10.77 4.61
CA VAL A 138 -0.51 -10.90 3.43
C VAL A 138 0.22 -11.69 2.35
N VAL A 139 -0.42 -12.76 1.89
CA VAL A 139 0.05 -13.51 0.71
C VAL A 139 -0.80 -13.12 -0.49
N VAL A 140 -0.16 -12.51 -1.48
CA VAL A 140 -0.76 -12.20 -2.77
C VAL A 140 -0.23 -13.15 -3.84
N VAL A 141 -1.06 -13.53 -4.79
CA VAL A 141 -0.72 -14.44 -5.88
C VAL A 141 -1.04 -13.77 -7.21
N LEU A 142 -0.13 -13.86 -8.16
CA LEU A 142 -0.38 -13.43 -9.54
C LEU A 142 -1.25 -14.47 -10.22
N VAL A 143 -2.43 -14.05 -10.71
CA VAL A 143 -3.44 -14.94 -11.29
C VAL A 143 -3.89 -14.36 -12.63
N ALA A 144 -3.92 -15.21 -13.66
CA ALA A 144 -4.52 -14.87 -14.94
C ALA A 144 -6.03 -14.62 -14.82
N VAL A 145 -6.61 -13.93 -15.77
CA VAL A 145 -8.08 -13.74 -15.87
C VAL A 145 -8.82 -15.08 -15.88
N SER A 146 -8.19 -16.15 -16.40
CA SER A 146 -8.71 -17.52 -16.35
C SER A 146 -8.76 -18.14 -14.95
N GLY A 147 -8.18 -17.48 -13.92
CA GLY A 147 -8.06 -17.98 -12.56
C GLY A 147 -6.81 -18.84 -12.31
N LYS A 148 -5.96 -19.05 -13.32
CA LYS A 148 -4.75 -19.86 -13.20
C LYS A 148 -3.62 -19.04 -12.57
N PRO A 149 -2.90 -19.55 -11.53
CA PRO A 149 -1.69 -18.90 -11.01
C PRO A 149 -0.60 -18.80 -12.08
N LEU A 150 0.00 -17.60 -12.20
CA LEU A 150 1.10 -17.33 -13.12
C LEU A 150 2.41 -17.15 -12.35
N ARG A 151 3.51 -17.64 -12.94
CA ARG A 151 4.83 -17.36 -12.41
C ARG A 151 5.14 -15.86 -12.48
N LEU A 152 5.75 -15.33 -11.42
CA LEU A 152 6.28 -13.97 -11.44
C LEU A 152 7.34 -13.85 -12.54
N SER A 153 7.16 -12.89 -13.45
CA SER A 153 8.18 -12.61 -14.48
C SER A 153 9.49 -12.16 -13.88
N THR A 154 10.57 -12.25 -14.62
CA THR A 154 11.89 -11.78 -14.18
C THR A 154 11.85 -10.31 -13.79
N ALA A 155 11.11 -9.49 -14.54
CA ALA A 155 10.96 -8.06 -14.25
C ALA A 155 10.24 -7.81 -12.92
N ILE A 156 9.09 -8.46 -12.70
CA ILE A 156 8.32 -8.37 -11.45
C ILE A 156 9.18 -8.88 -10.28
N ARG A 157 9.83 -10.01 -10.44
CA ARG A 157 10.70 -10.58 -9.42
C ARG A 157 11.85 -9.63 -9.05
N ALA A 158 12.51 -9.03 -10.04
CA ALA A 158 13.56 -8.06 -9.81
C ALA A 158 13.07 -6.77 -9.13
N ALA A 159 11.84 -6.31 -9.47
CA ALA A 159 11.24 -5.15 -8.85
C ALA A 159 10.98 -5.37 -7.35
N PHE A 160 10.37 -6.48 -6.98
CA PHE A 160 10.13 -6.84 -5.58
C PHE A 160 11.41 -7.25 -4.83
N GLY A 161 12.32 -7.98 -5.48
CA GLY A 161 13.54 -8.52 -4.86
C GLY A 161 14.47 -7.46 -4.30
N ARG A 162 14.46 -6.24 -4.86
CA ARG A 162 15.18 -5.10 -4.28
C ARG A 162 14.67 -4.68 -2.88
N HIS A 163 13.57 -5.21 -2.45
CA HIS A 163 12.90 -4.90 -1.18
C HIS A 163 12.82 -6.11 -0.23
N GLU A 164 13.42 -7.26 -0.61
CA GLU A 164 13.52 -8.40 0.31
C GLU A 164 14.57 -8.13 1.41
N PRO A 165 14.34 -8.63 2.63
CA PRO A 165 15.35 -8.60 3.67
C PRO A 165 16.61 -9.35 3.21
N GLY A 166 17.75 -8.68 3.15
CA GLY A 166 19.03 -9.28 2.71
C GLY A 166 19.30 -9.23 1.21
N GLY A 167 18.48 -8.61 0.41
CA GLY A 167 18.67 -8.43 -1.03
C GLY A 167 19.60 -7.28 -1.44
N GLY A 168 20.58 -6.97 -0.62
CA GLY A 168 21.62 -5.98 -0.87
C GLY A 168 22.94 -6.67 -1.18
N GLY A 169 23.23 -6.89 -2.44
CA GLY A 169 24.48 -7.35 -2.98
C GLY A 169 24.77 -6.63 -4.28
#